data_2e542a7458efb4a7c74ec0551977b389
#
_entry.id   2e542a7458efb4a7c74ec0551977b389
#
_cell.length_a   1.000
_cell.length_b   1.000
_cell.length_c   1.000
_cell.angle_alpha   90.00
_cell.angle_beta   90.00
_cell.angle_gamma   90.00
#
_symmetry.space_group_name_H-M   'P 1'
#
loop_
_entity.id
_entity.type
_entity.pdbx_description
1 polymer ?
#
loop_
_entity_poly.entity_id
_entity_poly.type
_entity_poly.pdbx_seq_one_letter_code
_entity_poly.pdbx_strand_id
1 'polypeptide(L)'
;IVEMVRHTNSDHMWVCQVDVGGDAPIQIVTGAQNQQVGDLVPVALDGALLPDGKQIHAGTLRGEASNGMMCSLKELGLTLHDYPYAIEDGLWVMQEDGVEPGDDIATVIGADDHVVEFEITPNRPDCLSVIGLAREAAVTFDKPLKLHTPDVPGCGEDIRDHVSIRIDDPALCPRY
;
A
#
# COMPACT_ATOMS: atom_id res chain seq x y z
N ILE A 1 -4.58 -14.09 11.32
CA ILE A 1 -5.71 -14.96 11.75
C ILE A 1 -5.15 -16.05 12.67
N VAL A 2 -5.60 -16.12 13.91
CA VAL A 2 -5.07 -17.09 14.90
C VAL A 2 -5.94 -18.31 15.07
N GLU A 3 -7.24 -18.20 14.84
CA GLU A 3 -8.18 -19.32 14.87
C GLU A 3 -9.31 -19.09 13.86
N MET A 4 -9.86 -20.18 13.32
CA MET A 4 -10.95 -20.13 12.35
C MET A 4 -11.85 -21.34 12.50
N VAL A 5 -13.15 -21.11 12.72
CA VAL A 5 -14.16 -22.16 12.82
C VAL A 5 -15.32 -21.87 11.88
N ARG A 6 -16.02 -22.92 11.43
CA ARG A 6 -17.23 -22.74 10.61
C ARG A 6 -18.32 -22.09 11.43
N HIS A 7 -19.04 -21.16 10.80
CA HIS A 7 -20.20 -20.50 11.42
C HIS A 7 -21.32 -21.51 11.67
N THR A 8 -21.89 -21.50 12.86
CA THR A 8 -22.91 -22.50 13.28
C THR A 8 -24.22 -22.43 12.47
N ASN A 9 -24.58 -21.24 12.01
CA ASN A 9 -25.83 -20.95 11.29
C ASN A 9 -25.60 -20.58 9.82
N SER A 10 -24.46 -20.94 9.21
CA SER A 10 -24.15 -20.62 7.81
C SER A 10 -23.08 -21.56 7.24
N ASP A 11 -23.40 -22.19 6.12
CA ASP A 11 -22.48 -23.09 5.41
C ASP A 11 -21.34 -22.33 4.67
N HIS A 12 -21.48 -21.00 4.51
CA HIS A 12 -20.59 -20.17 3.70
C HIS A 12 -19.80 -19.14 4.51
N MET A 13 -19.93 -19.16 5.85
CA MET A 13 -19.26 -18.15 6.68
C MET A 13 -18.28 -18.81 7.65
N TRP A 14 -17.29 -18.02 8.02
CA TRP A 14 -16.31 -18.36 9.02
C TRP A 14 -16.34 -17.37 10.19
N VAL A 15 -16.14 -17.88 11.39
CA VAL A 15 -15.89 -17.10 12.59
C VAL A 15 -14.40 -17.21 12.86
N CYS A 16 -13.70 -16.07 12.77
CA CYS A 16 -12.25 -15.98 12.90
C CYS A 16 -11.88 -15.23 14.18
N GLN A 17 -10.85 -15.69 14.88
CA GLN A 17 -10.15 -14.91 15.88
C GLN A 17 -8.94 -14.27 15.19
N VAL A 18 -8.86 -12.95 15.25
CA VAL A 18 -7.84 -12.17 14.52
C VAL A 18 -7.05 -11.35 15.52
N ASP A 19 -5.74 -11.55 15.52
CA ASP A 19 -4.80 -10.70 16.26
C ASP A 19 -4.62 -9.37 15.50
N VAL A 20 -4.94 -8.28 16.17
CA VAL A 20 -4.84 -6.91 15.66
C VAL A 20 -3.82 -6.08 16.46
N GLY A 21 -2.87 -6.74 17.13
CA GLY A 21 -1.86 -6.10 17.97
C GLY A 21 -2.37 -5.60 19.33
N GLY A 22 -3.58 -5.99 19.72
CA GLY A 22 -4.18 -5.68 21.03
C GLY A 22 -3.86 -6.71 22.12
N ASP A 23 -4.45 -6.52 23.31
CA ASP A 23 -4.26 -7.44 24.44
C ASP A 23 -4.82 -8.85 24.18
N ALA A 24 -5.79 -8.98 23.28
CA ALA A 24 -6.40 -10.24 22.89
C ALA A 24 -6.92 -10.17 21.45
N PRO A 25 -6.99 -11.33 20.75
CA PRO A 25 -7.62 -11.42 19.45
C PRO A 25 -9.08 -10.97 19.48
N ILE A 26 -9.55 -10.41 18.37
CA ILE A 26 -10.95 -10.02 18.18
C ILE A 26 -11.68 -11.00 17.27
N GLN A 27 -12.97 -11.20 17.52
CA GLN A 27 -13.80 -12.03 16.66
C GLN A 27 -14.29 -11.25 15.45
N ILE A 28 -14.07 -11.80 14.26
CA ILE A 28 -14.57 -11.28 12.99
C ILE A 28 -15.23 -12.41 12.21
N VAL A 29 -16.41 -12.15 11.66
CA VAL A 29 -17.15 -13.08 10.81
C VAL A 29 -16.95 -12.69 9.35
N THR A 30 -16.59 -13.65 8.50
CA THR A 30 -16.35 -13.40 7.07
C THR A 30 -17.01 -14.47 6.19
N GLY A 31 -17.40 -14.07 4.98
CA GLY A 31 -17.86 -14.97 3.92
C GLY A 31 -16.76 -15.42 2.96
N ALA A 32 -15.57 -14.85 3.07
CA ALA A 32 -14.44 -15.22 2.22
C ALA A 32 -14.02 -16.70 2.43
N GLN A 33 -13.40 -17.28 1.41
CA GLN A 33 -13.05 -18.72 1.42
C GLN A 33 -11.56 -18.97 1.13
N ASN A 34 -10.79 -17.91 0.91
CA ASN A 34 -9.38 -18.01 0.51
C ASN A 34 -8.38 -17.84 1.66
N GLN A 35 -8.87 -17.60 2.87
CA GLN A 35 -8.04 -17.42 4.06
C GLN A 35 -7.81 -18.74 4.80
N GLN A 36 -6.74 -18.77 5.58
CA GLN A 36 -6.40 -19.85 6.50
C GLN A 36 -5.78 -19.30 7.80
N VAL A 37 -5.68 -20.17 8.81
CA VAL A 37 -4.97 -19.83 10.05
C VAL A 37 -3.50 -19.58 9.75
N GLY A 38 -2.96 -18.50 10.29
CA GLY A 38 -1.61 -18.01 10.03
C GLY A 38 -1.53 -16.89 9.00
N ASP A 39 -2.58 -16.68 8.20
CA ASP A 39 -2.59 -15.59 7.22
C ASP A 39 -2.59 -14.22 7.89
N LEU A 40 -1.85 -13.30 7.28
CA LEU A 40 -1.87 -11.88 7.57
C LEU A 40 -2.84 -11.19 6.61
N VAL A 41 -3.80 -10.46 7.13
CA VAL A 41 -4.87 -9.83 6.34
C VAL A 41 -5.16 -8.43 6.88
N PRO A 42 -5.52 -7.47 6.02
CA PRO A 42 -5.96 -6.15 6.47
C PRO A 42 -7.29 -6.24 7.20
N VAL A 43 -7.40 -5.50 8.29
CA VAL A 43 -8.60 -5.44 9.13
C VAL A 43 -9.08 -4.00 9.31
N ALA A 44 -10.31 -3.73 8.93
CA ALA A 44 -11.01 -2.51 9.27
C ALA A 44 -11.70 -2.70 10.63
N LEU A 45 -11.24 -1.97 11.64
CA LEU A 45 -11.81 -1.98 12.98
C LEU A 45 -13.12 -1.17 13.07
N ASP A 46 -13.80 -1.26 14.21
CA ASP A 46 -14.97 -0.41 14.49
C ASP A 46 -14.64 1.07 14.37
N GLY A 47 -15.42 1.80 13.60
CA GLY A 47 -15.20 3.21 13.28
C GLY A 47 -14.31 3.49 12.07
N ALA A 48 -13.62 2.49 11.52
CA ALA A 48 -12.79 2.66 10.33
C ALA A 48 -13.62 3.13 9.13
N LEU A 49 -13.06 4.10 8.38
CA LEU A 49 -13.64 4.62 7.15
C LEU A 49 -12.88 4.07 5.95
N LEU A 50 -13.56 3.32 5.10
CA LEU A 50 -12.99 2.79 3.86
C LEU A 50 -12.91 3.86 2.76
N PRO A 51 -12.06 3.69 1.74
CA PRO A 51 -11.90 4.65 0.64
C PRO A 51 -13.19 4.98 -0.12
N ASP A 52 -14.15 4.05 -0.18
CA ASP A 52 -15.47 4.25 -0.78
C ASP A 52 -16.44 5.07 0.10
N GLY A 53 -16.01 5.50 1.29
CA GLY A 53 -16.81 6.25 2.26
C GLY A 53 -17.64 5.37 3.20
N LYS A 54 -17.55 4.05 3.10
CA LYS A 54 -18.23 3.13 4.01
C LYS A 54 -17.54 3.12 5.37
N GLN A 55 -18.31 3.37 6.42
CA GLN A 55 -17.84 3.23 7.79
C GLN A 55 -18.13 1.81 8.31
N ILE A 56 -17.12 1.21 8.90
CA ILE A 56 -17.24 -0.12 9.50
C ILE A 56 -17.70 0.00 10.94
N HIS A 57 -18.66 -0.83 11.33
CA HIS A 57 -19.16 -0.90 12.70
C HIS A 57 -19.13 -2.34 13.22
N ALA A 58 -18.81 -2.48 14.50
CA ALA A 58 -19.00 -3.72 15.20
C ALA A 58 -20.48 -4.09 15.23
N GLY A 59 -20.78 -5.36 15.03
CA GLY A 59 -22.18 -5.81 14.92
C GLY A 59 -22.31 -7.32 15.09
N THR A 60 -23.46 -7.82 14.62
CA THR A 60 -23.77 -9.24 14.69
C THR A 60 -24.13 -9.75 13.31
N LEU A 61 -23.47 -10.79 12.86
CA LEU A 61 -23.72 -11.45 11.60
C LEU A 61 -24.28 -12.86 11.85
N ARG A 62 -25.54 -13.08 11.52
CA ARG A 62 -26.28 -14.32 11.72
C ARG A 62 -26.20 -14.91 13.16
N GLY A 63 -26.10 -14.03 14.17
CA GLY A 63 -26.06 -14.40 15.56
C GLY A 63 -24.66 -14.43 16.19
N GLU A 64 -23.60 -14.34 15.40
CA GLU A 64 -22.22 -14.25 15.86
C GLU A 64 -21.72 -12.80 15.84
N ALA A 65 -21.00 -12.38 16.89
CA ALA A 65 -20.42 -11.05 16.97
C ALA A 65 -19.29 -10.87 15.94
N SER A 66 -19.23 -9.71 15.31
CA SER A 66 -18.13 -9.31 14.41
C SER A 66 -17.65 -7.92 14.79
N ASN A 67 -16.42 -7.83 15.30
CA ASN A 67 -15.85 -6.58 15.84
C ASN A 67 -14.96 -5.84 14.81
N GLY A 68 -15.26 -6.00 13.53
CA GLY A 68 -14.54 -5.43 12.41
C GLY A 68 -14.81 -6.18 11.12
N MET A 69 -14.04 -5.89 10.10
CA MET A 69 -14.12 -6.52 8.79
C MET A 69 -12.72 -6.80 8.25
N MET A 70 -12.45 -8.02 7.82
CA MET A 70 -11.27 -8.34 7.02
C MET A 70 -11.50 -7.85 5.58
N CYS A 71 -10.48 -7.22 4.98
CA CYS A 71 -10.63 -6.49 3.73
C CYS A 71 -10.00 -7.22 2.54
N SER A 72 -10.63 -7.06 1.39
CA SER A 72 -10.07 -7.33 0.06
C SER A 72 -9.27 -6.12 -0.44
N LEU A 73 -8.51 -6.26 -1.54
CA LEU A 73 -7.87 -5.13 -2.23
C LEU A 73 -8.88 -4.05 -2.60
N LYS A 74 -10.01 -4.46 -3.17
CA LYS A 74 -11.05 -3.54 -3.64
C LYS A 74 -11.62 -2.65 -2.54
N GLU A 75 -11.80 -3.19 -1.34
CA GLU A 75 -12.29 -2.42 -0.18
C GLU A 75 -11.26 -1.38 0.29
N LEU A 76 -9.98 -1.62 0.04
CA LEU A 76 -8.89 -0.68 0.30
C LEU A 76 -8.60 0.28 -0.87
N GLY A 77 -9.40 0.22 -1.94
CA GLY A 77 -9.18 1.03 -3.14
C GLY A 77 -7.98 0.61 -3.98
N LEU A 78 -7.47 -0.60 -3.74
CA LEU A 78 -6.33 -1.20 -4.43
C LEU A 78 -6.79 -2.16 -5.53
N THR A 79 -5.88 -2.51 -6.43
CA THR A 79 -6.14 -3.37 -7.58
C THR A 79 -5.09 -4.47 -7.72
N LEU A 80 -5.34 -5.44 -8.60
CA LEU A 80 -4.34 -6.45 -8.98
C LEU A 80 -3.14 -5.85 -9.73
N HIS A 81 -3.20 -4.59 -10.17
CA HIS A 81 -2.05 -3.90 -10.71
C HIS A 81 -1.04 -3.55 -9.61
N ASP A 82 -1.56 -3.19 -8.43
CA ASP A 82 -0.75 -2.83 -7.26
C ASP A 82 -0.18 -4.11 -6.59
N TYR A 83 -1.00 -5.15 -6.49
CA TYR A 83 -0.65 -6.42 -5.86
C TYR A 83 -1.04 -7.62 -6.73
N PRO A 84 -0.23 -7.96 -7.77
CA PRO A 84 -0.56 -9.00 -8.75
C PRO A 84 -0.69 -10.43 -8.20
N TYR A 85 -0.15 -10.70 -7.01
CA TYR A 85 -0.24 -11.99 -6.34
C TYR A 85 -1.59 -12.23 -5.65
N ALA A 86 -2.36 -11.16 -5.39
CA ALA A 86 -3.64 -11.25 -4.72
C ALA A 86 -4.71 -11.85 -5.64
N ILE A 87 -5.85 -12.21 -5.06
CA ILE A 87 -7.01 -12.69 -5.83
C ILE A 87 -8.07 -11.60 -5.93
N GLU A 88 -8.80 -11.57 -7.04
CA GLU A 88 -9.80 -10.53 -7.31
C GLU A 88 -11.00 -10.63 -6.36
N ASP A 89 -11.51 -11.85 -6.15
CA ASP A 89 -12.67 -12.12 -5.31
C ASP A 89 -12.26 -12.85 -4.02
N GLY A 90 -11.87 -12.11 -2.99
CA GLY A 90 -11.50 -12.67 -1.70
C GLY A 90 -10.78 -11.67 -0.81
N LEU A 91 -10.34 -12.13 0.35
CA LEU A 91 -9.49 -11.32 1.23
C LEU A 91 -8.12 -11.10 0.60
N TRP A 92 -7.54 -9.96 0.87
CA TRP A 92 -6.13 -9.76 0.56
C TRP A 92 -5.29 -10.46 1.62
N VAL A 93 -4.73 -11.61 1.25
CA VAL A 93 -3.73 -12.32 2.06
C VAL A 93 -2.38 -11.70 1.72
N MET A 94 -1.80 -11.00 2.68
CA MET A 94 -0.57 -10.23 2.51
C MET A 94 0.66 -11.13 2.44
N GLN A 95 1.63 -10.75 1.59
CA GLN A 95 2.90 -11.45 1.41
C GLN A 95 4.11 -10.52 1.65
N GLU A 96 3.88 -9.33 2.17
CA GLU A 96 4.90 -8.33 2.45
C GLU A 96 5.75 -8.74 3.64
N ASP A 97 7.08 -8.69 3.46
CA ASP A 97 8.03 -8.98 4.52
C ASP A 97 8.05 -7.89 5.62
N GLY A 98 8.18 -8.32 6.85
CA GLY A 98 8.37 -7.41 8.00
C GLY A 98 7.09 -6.74 8.49
N VAL A 99 5.91 -7.17 8.04
CA VAL A 99 4.61 -6.71 8.55
C VAL A 99 4.16 -7.58 9.72
N GLU A 100 3.74 -6.95 10.80
CA GLU A 100 3.29 -7.63 12.01
C GLU A 100 1.81 -7.33 12.32
N PRO A 101 1.12 -8.20 13.09
CA PRO A 101 -0.22 -7.91 13.56
C PRO A 101 -0.28 -6.60 14.36
N GLY A 102 -1.19 -5.71 13.98
CA GLY A 102 -1.35 -4.39 14.60
C GLY A 102 -0.68 -3.24 13.86
N ASP A 103 0.11 -3.53 12.82
CA ASP A 103 0.65 -2.47 11.96
C ASP A 103 -0.46 -1.73 11.21
N ASP A 104 -0.30 -0.42 11.07
CA ASP A 104 -1.25 0.39 10.30
C ASP A 104 -1.08 0.11 8.81
N ILE A 105 -2.15 -0.42 8.20
CA ILE A 105 -2.16 -0.76 6.78
C ILE A 105 -1.84 0.45 5.88
N ALA A 106 -2.23 1.66 6.26
CA ALA A 106 -1.92 2.86 5.48
C ALA A 106 -0.42 3.10 5.38
N THR A 107 0.30 2.88 6.48
CA THR A 107 1.77 2.97 6.53
C THR A 107 2.42 1.82 5.75
N VAL A 108 1.91 0.60 5.91
CA VAL A 108 2.45 -0.60 5.22
C VAL A 108 2.38 -0.45 3.69
N ILE A 109 1.27 0.09 3.16
CA ILE A 109 1.11 0.30 1.71
C ILE A 109 1.61 1.67 1.22
N GLY A 110 2.16 2.50 2.10
CA GLY A 110 2.63 3.86 1.77
C GLY A 110 1.51 4.82 1.40
N ALA A 111 0.28 4.59 1.90
CA ALA A 111 -0.87 5.45 1.64
C ALA A 111 -0.96 6.66 2.59
N ASP A 112 -0.07 6.77 3.56
CA ASP A 112 0.08 7.89 4.48
C ASP A 112 0.94 9.05 3.91
N ASP A 113 1.12 9.08 2.60
CA ASP A 113 1.89 10.11 1.89
C ASP A 113 1.09 11.41 1.68
N HIS A 114 1.81 12.48 1.42
CA HIS A 114 1.25 13.79 1.11
C HIS A 114 1.39 14.09 -0.38
N VAL A 115 0.27 14.14 -1.09
CA VAL A 115 0.22 14.51 -2.51
C VAL A 115 -0.08 15.99 -2.65
N VAL A 116 0.75 16.70 -3.41
CA VAL A 116 0.55 18.10 -3.73
C VAL A 116 0.43 18.27 -5.24
N GLU A 117 -0.68 18.82 -5.68
CA GLU A 117 -0.91 19.18 -7.08
C GLU A 117 -0.45 20.61 -7.34
N PHE A 118 0.33 20.83 -8.39
CA PHE A 118 0.83 22.13 -8.79
C PHE A 118 0.28 22.54 -10.15
N GLU A 119 -0.26 23.73 -10.24
CA GLU A 119 -0.54 24.38 -11.54
C GLU A 119 0.67 25.22 -11.95
N ILE A 120 1.38 24.76 -12.97
CA ILE A 120 2.58 25.44 -13.48
C ILE A 120 2.22 26.33 -14.66
N THR A 121 2.48 27.62 -14.52
CA THR A 121 2.25 28.59 -15.61
C THR A 121 3.29 28.45 -16.72
N PRO A 122 2.96 28.77 -17.99
CA PRO A 122 3.84 28.57 -19.15
C PRO A 122 5.19 29.30 -19.09
N ASN A 123 5.30 30.34 -18.27
CA ASN A 123 6.54 31.10 -18.08
C ASN A 123 7.49 30.49 -17.03
N ARG A 124 7.12 29.38 -16.40
CA ARG A 124 7.92 28.68 -15.38
C ARG A 124 8.17 27.21 -15.75
N PRO A 125 8.75 26.93 -16.94
CA PRO A 125 9.02 25.56 -17.37
C PRO A 125 10.03 24.84 -16.48
N ASP A 126 10.86 25.56 -15.73
CA ASP A 126 11.77 25.04 -14.71
C ASP A 126 11.05 24.28 -13.59
N CYS A 127 9.83 24.71 -13.26
CA CYS A 127 9.00 24.08 -12.22
C CYS A 127 8.28 22.79 -12.68
N LEU A 128 8.40 22.38 -13.96
CA LEU A 128 7.92 21.08 -14.43
C LEU A 128 8.82 19.91 -14.00
N SER A 129 9.83 20.16 -13.18
CA SER A 129 10.69 19.13 -12.58
C SER A 129 10.65 19.21 -11.06
N VAL A 130 10.83 18.06 -10.41
CA VAL A 130 10.92 17.98 -8.93
C VAL A 130 12.02 18.88 -8.39
N ILE A 131 13.19 18.94 -9.04
CA ILE A 131 14.30 19.80 -8.63
C ILE A 131 13.95 21.28 -8.79
N GLY A 132 13.27 21.65 -9.86
CA GLY A 132 12.81 23.03 -10.08
C GLY A 132 11.79 23.47 -9.03
N LEU A 133 10.81 22.63 -8.73
CA LEU A 133 9.87 22.84 -7.63
C LEU A 133 10.57 22.92 -6.27
N ALA A 134 11.55 22.05 -6.02
CA ALA A 134 12.30 22.10 -4.78
C ALA A 134 13.08 23.42 -4.60
N ARG A 135 13.65 23.97 -5.67
CA ARG A 135 14.32 25.28 -5.66
C ARG A 135 13.32 26.40 -5.35
N GLU A 136 12.17 26.38 -6.00
CA GLU A 136 11.12 27.38 -5.76
C GLU A 136 10.56 27.31 -4.34
N ALA A 137 10.27 26.12 -3.86
CA ALA A 137 9.81 25.90 -2.48
C ALA A 137 10.86 26.34 -1.47
N ALA A 138 12.13 26.04 -1.69
CA ALA A 138 13.22 26.45 -0.83
C ALA A 138 13.28 27.98 -0.67
N VAL A 139 13.15 28.72 -1.79
CA VAL A 139 13.12 30.18 -1.77
C VAL A 139 11.83 30.72 -1.13
N THR A 140 10.68 30.19 -1.51
CA THR A 140 9.39 30.66 -1.04
C THR A 140 9.21 30.51 0.47
N PHE A 141 9.69 29.39 1.02
CA PHE A 141 9.54 29.05 2.44
C PHE A 141 10.78 29.34 3.28
N ASP A 142 11.79 29.98 2.70
CA ASP A 142 13.09 30.25 3.35
C ASP A 142 13.70 28.99 4.00
N LYS A 143 13.76 27.92 3.21
CA LYS A 143 14.30 26.63 3.65
C LYS A 143 15.56 26.27 2.85
N PRO A 144 16.51 25.57 3.47
CA PRO A 144 17.69 25.08 2.73
C PRO A 144 17.27 24.05 1.67
N LEU A 145 17.79 24.23 0.45
CA LEU A 145 17.62 23.22 -0.61
C LEU A 145 18.44 21.98 -0.27
N LYS A 146 17.76 20.84 -0.17
CA LYS A 146 18.37 19.52 -0.02
C LYS A 146 18.13 18.72 -1.28
N LEU A 147 19.18 18.50 -2.07
CA LEU A 147 19.11 17.61 -3.23
C LEU A 147 19.41 16.18 -2.78
N HIS A 148 18.58 15.26 -3.25
CA HIS A 148 18.84 13.84 -3.07
C HIS A 148 19.99 13.43 -3.99
N THR A 149 21.02 12.82 -3.41
CA THR A 149 22.06 12.14 -4.19
C THR A 149 21.76 10.66 -4.13
N PRO A 150 21.34 10.04 -5.25
CA PRO A 150 21.05 8.63 -5.26
C PRO A 150 22.33 7.82 -4.96
N ASP A 151 22.22 6.91 -4.02
CA ASP A 151 23.23 5.88 -3.75
C ASP A 151 22.69 4.55 -4.30
N VAL A 152 23.23 4.15 -5.45
CA VAL A 152 22.81 2.92 -6.12
C VAL A 152 24.00 1.96 -6.12
N PRO A 153 24.06 1.03 -5.16
CA PRO A 153 25.11 0.02 -5.14
C PRO A 153 25.01 -0.86 -6.40
N GLY A 154 26.14 -1.09 -7.04
CA GLY A 154 26.20 -1.99 -8.18
C GLY A 154 25.93 -3.45 -7.75
N CYS A 155 25.29 -4.24 -8.62
CA CYS A 155 24.95 -5.65 -8.37
C CYS A 155 26.05 -6.65 -8.79
N GLY A 156 27.29 -6.19 -9.03
CA GLY A 156 28.45 -7.06 -9.20
C GLY A 156 29.20 -6.91 -10.52
N GLU A 157 28.57 -7.07 -11.68
CA GLU A 157 29.25 -7.02 -12.98
C GLU A 157 29.33 -5.58 -13.54
N ASP A 158 30.36 -5.29 -14.33
CA ASP A 158 30.49 -3.97 -14.98
C ASP A 158 29.51 -3.89 -16.15
N ILE A 159 28.69 -2.84 -16.18
CA ILE A 159 27.71 -2.64 -17.27
C ILE A 159 28.37 -2.58 -18.65
N ARG A 160 29.64 -2.17 -18.74
CA ARG A 160 30.41 -2.12 -19.99
C ARG A 160 30.65 -3.49 -20.61
N ASP A 161 30.54 -4.56 -19.82
CA ASP A 161 30.65 -5.93 -20.32
C ASP A 161 29.35 -6.42 -20.98
N HIS A 162 28.24 -5.74 -20.72
CA HIS A 162 26.90 -6.10 -21.21
C HIS A 162 26.35 -5.13 -22.26
N VAL A 163 26.74 -3.86 -22.19
CA VAL A 163 26.20 -2.79 -23.06
C VAL A 163 27.32 -1.96 -23.64
N SER A 164 27.28 -1.70 -24.95
CA SER A 164 28.12 -0.72 -25.61
C SER A 164 27.29 0.39 -26.22
N ILE A 165 27.70 1.62 -26.04
CA ILE A 165 27.05 2.81 -26.62
C ILE A 165 28.01 3.47 -27.57
N ARG A 166 27.55 3.72 -28.81
CA ARG A 166 28.30 4.45 -29.82
C ARG A 166 27.47 5.65 -30.28
N ILE A 167 28.07 6.82 -30.22
CA ILE A 167 27.48 8.06 -30.80
C ILE A 167 28.15 8.31 -32.13
N ASP A 168 27.40 8.17 -33.23
CA ASP A 168 27.95 8.33 -34.60
C ASP A 168 28.23 9.79 -34.91
N ASP A 169 27.44 10.72 -34.39
CA ASP A 169 27.64 12.17 -34.55
C ASP A 169 27.52 12.88 -33.17
N PRO A 170 28.62 13.15 -32.50
CA PRO A 170 28.61 13.85 -31.21
C PRO A 170 28.11 15.31 -31.29
N ALA A 171 28.14 15.93 -32.51
CA ALA A 171 27.65 17.28 -32.67
C ALA A 171 26.11 17.34 -32.64
N LEU A 172 25.46 16.29 -33.13
CA LEU A 172 23.99 16.14 -33.11
C LEU A 172 23.48 15.51 -31.82
N CYS A 173 24.28 14.69 -31.16
CA CYS A 173 23.94 14.05 -29.90
C CYS A 173 25.05 14.32 -28.83
N PRO A 174 25.08 15.52 -28.26
CA PRO A 174 26.15 15.89 -27.31
C PRO A 174 26.04 15.23 -25.94
N ARG A 175 24.90 14.62 -25.64
CA ARG A 175 24.63 13.89 -24.39
C ARG A 175 23.70 12.70 -24.64
N TYR A 176 24.04 11.60 -24.04
CA TYR A 176 23.23 10.38 -24.01
C TYR A 176 23.18 9.81 -22.59
#